data_31db34f2c7f9ec4812b6c3ac0293d089
#
_entry.id   31db34f2c7f9ec4812b6c3ac0293d089
#
_cell.length_a   1.000
_cell.length_b   1.000
_cell.length_c   1.000
_cell.angle_alpha   90.00
_cell.angle_beta   90.00
_cell.angle_gamma   90.00
#
_symmetry.space_group_name_H-M   'P 1'
#
loop_
_entity.id
_entity.type
_entity.pdbx_description
1 polymer ?
#
loop_
_entity_poly.entity_id
_entity_poly.type
_entity_poly.pdbx_seq_one_letter_code
_entity_poly.pdbx_strand_id
1 'polypeptide(L)'
;MHIVRSGAADKFDSLVSELGQNPVEIMAAVGLSTAQFRDPDTYLAYSRLAELLEEAAARCKQPLFGALLAERQNLQSLGDLPMLVSRAETVGDALARVNDFLYLHSSGVTLNMTPQDDWVRLSLSIDVHSERGIAQLMQLSVSHLAMFIASLLDIEASHFSLHLTQHASFEAEQSEFAQQNKLRFGDKFDGILLKASLLNAKNHQDEDALERHFQQHLKELQTRYPNNLSDQAANMIGRLLSTGECSVERVARALDLHPRMLQSKLK
;
A
#
# COMPACT_ATOMS: atom_id res chain seq x y z
N MET A 1 0.96 18.16 -0.33
CA MET A 1 1.86 17.03 -0.67
C MET A 1 1.26 15.79 -0.04
N HIS A 2 0.90 14.79 -0.84
CA HIS A 2 0.34 13.54 -0.34
C HIS A 2 1.46 12.54 -0.04
N ILE A 3 1.23 11.67 0.93
CA ILE A 3 2.18 10.66 1.38
C ILE A 3 1.53 9.28 1.35
N VAL A 4 2.36 8.26 1.24
CA VAL A 4 1.96 6.85 1.23
C VAL A 4 2.95 6.02 2.03
N ARG A 5 2.50 4.96 2.68
CA ARG A 5 3.38 3.99 3.35
C ARG A 5 4.25 3.28 2.32
N SER A 6 5.53 3.09 2.64
CA SER A 6 6.47 2.38 1.78
C SER A 6 6.09 0.91 1.56
N GLY A 7 5.33 0.32 2.49
CA GLY A 7 4.74 -1.01 2.36
C GLY A 7 3.84 -1.18 1.13
N ALA A 8 3.32 -0.09 0.55
CA ALA A 8 2.62 -0.11 -0.73
C ALA A 8 3.49 -0.65 -1.90
N ALA A 9 4.82 -0.57 -1.77
CA ALA A 9 5.78 -1.14 -2.72
C ALA A 9 6.36 -2.49 -2.27
N ASP A 10 5.71 -3.21 -1.34
CA ASP A 10 6.17 -4.56 -0.98
C ASP A 10 6.33 -5.43 -2.24
N LYS A 11 7.33 -6.31 -2.25
CA LYS A 11 7.70 -7.16 -3.41
C LYS A 11 8.19 -6.42 -4.67
N PHE A 12 8.37 -5.10 -4.62
CA PHE A 12 8.91 -4.34 -5.75
C PHE A 12 10.28 -4.87 -6.20
N ASP A 13 11.20 -5.05 -5.23
CA ASP A 13 12.58 -5.51 -5.51
C ASP A 13 12.60 -6.89 -6.18
N SER A 14 11.78 -7.82 -5.70
CA SER A 14 11.70 -9.17 -6.26
C SER A 14 11.13 -9.15 -7.67
N LEU A 15 10.03 -8.43 -7.90
CA LEU A 15 9.41 -8.32 -9.21
C LEU A 15 10.35 -7.70 -10.25
N VAL A 16 11.01 -6.59 -9.91
CA VAL A 16 11.98 -5.93 -10.79
C VAL A 16 13.15 -6.85 -11.13
N SER A 17 13.68 -7.58 -10.12
CA SER A 17 14.78 -8.52 -10.31
C SER A 17 14.38 -9.71 -11.20
N GLU A 18 13.19 -10.27 -11.01
CA GLU A 18 12.63 -11.34 -11.85
C GLU A 18 12.44 -10.88 -13.31
N LEU A 19 12.12 -9.62 -13.52
CA LEU A 19 11.99 -9.00 -14.84
C LEU A 19 13.37 -8.60 -15.43
N GLY A 20 14.48 -8.97 -14.77
CA GLY A 20 15.84 -8.80 -15.27
C GLY A 20 16.40 -7.39 -15.12
N GLN A 21 15.82 -6.55 -14.25
CA GLN A 21 16.28 -5.20 -13.99
C GLN A 21 16.86 -5.06 -12.58
N ASN A 22 17.59 -3.96 -12.35
CA ASN A 22 18.16 -3.64 -11.04
C ASN A 22 17.23 -2.68 -10.27
N PRO A 23 16.58 -3.12 -9.17
CA PRO A 23 15.65 -2.29 -8.40
C PRO A 23 16.34 -1.04 -7.80
N VAL A 24 17.61 -1.15 -7.39
CA VAL A 24 18.35 -0.02 -6.80
C VAL A 24 18.54 1.10 -7.82
N GLU A 25 18.83 0.76 -9.07
CA GLU A 25 18.99 1.77 -10.14
C GLU A 25 17.65 2.43 -10.50
N ILE A 26 16.56 1.67 -10.47
CA ILE A 26 15.22 2.22 -10.72
C ILE A 26 14.81 3.16 -9.59
N MET A 27 15.02 2.78 -8.32
CA MET A 27 14.77 3.64 -7.16
C MET A 27 15.59 4.93 -7.24
N ALA A 28 16.89 4.81 -7.53
CA ALA A 28 17.79 5.96 -7.63
C ALA A 28 17.36 6.95 -8.75
N ALA A 29 16.85 6.44 -9.87
CA ALA A 29 16.38 7.27 -10.98
C ALA A 29 15.22 8.20 -10.62
N VAL A 30 14.46 7.87 -9.57
CA VAL A 30 13.35 8.68 -9.05
C VAL A 30 13.66 9.32 -7.68
N GLY A 31 14.95 9.33 -7.28
CA GLY A 31 15.39 9.94 -6.03
C GLY A 31 14.99 9.17 -4.76
N LEU A 32 14.72 7.87 -4.89
CA LEU A 32 14.46 6.97 -3.78
C LEU A 32 15.67 6.07 -3.49
N SER A 33 15.69 5.49 -2.32
CA SER A 33 16.72 4.53 -1.89
C SER A 33 16.10 3.35 -1.16
N THR A 34 16.79 2.21 -1.15
CA THR A 34 16.36 1.00 -0.44
C THR A 34 16.15 1.22 1.06
N ALA A 35 16.82 2.22 1.65
CA ALA A 35 16.68 2.54 3.07
C ALA A 35 15.24 2.95 3.45
N GLN A 36 14.53 3.60 2.52
CA GLN A 36 13.15 4.06 2.74
C GLN A 36 12.12 2.92 2.73
N PHE A 37 12.50 1.74 2.23
CA PHE A 37 11.64 0.56 2.13
C PHE A 37 11.95 -0.52 3.17
N ARG A 38 12.93 -0.30 4.06
CA ARG A 38 13.28 -1.25 5.13
C ARG A 38 12.18 -1.38 6.19
N ASP A 39 11.49 -0.29 6.46
CA ASP A 39 10.36 -0.26 7.38
C ASP A 39 9.10 0.08 6.57
N PRO A 40 8.14 -0.84 6.45
CA PRO A 40 6.94 -0.66 5.63
C PRO A 40 6.05 0.51 6.10
N ASP A 41 6.27 1.00 7.33
CA ASP A 41 5.55 2.14 7.88
C ASP A 41 6.27 3.48 7.66
N THR A 42 7.39 3.49 6.96
CA THR A 42 8.01 4.73 6.49
C THR A 42 7.12 5.39 5.45
N TYR A 43 6.90 6.71 5.56
CA TYR A 43 6.11 7.44 4.59
C TYR A 43 6.99 8.05 3.50
N LEU A 44 6.51 7.91 2.26
CA LEU A 44 7.12 8.47 1.05
C LEU A 44 6.21 9.55 0.47
N ALA A 45 6.77 10.48 -0.32
CA ALA A 45 5.95 11.31 -1.19
C ALA A 45 5.19 10.41 -2.19
N TYR A 46 3.88 10.56 -2.27
CA TYR A 46 3.05 9.66 -3.10
C TYR A 46 3.38 9.80 -4.59
N SER A 47 3.73 11.00 -5.03
CA SER A 47 4.24 11.23 -6.40
C SER A 47 5.50 10.42 -6.70
N ARG A 48 6.40 10.23 -5.72
CA ARG A 48 7.60 9.41 -5.90
C ARG A 48 7.30 7.93 -6.04
N LEU A 49 6.30 7.41 -5.33
CA LEU A 49 5.84 6.05 -5.57
C LEU A 49 5.23 5.91 -6.98
N ALA A 50 4.41 6.86 -7.42
CA ALA A 50 3.87 6.85 -8.78
C ALA A 50 5.00 6.84 -9.83
N GLU A 51 5.98 7.73 -9.70
CA GLU A 51 7.15 7.79 -10.58
C GLU A 51 7.97 6.50 -10.56
N LEU A 52 8.13 5.88 -9.39
CA LEU A 52 8.83 4.59 -9.23
C LEU A 52 8.16 3.49 -10.05
N LEU A 53 6.85 3.38 -9.96
CA LEU A 53 6.09 2.35 -10.67
C LEU A 53 6.11 2.57 -12.19
N GLU A 54 5.99 3.82 -12.65
CA GLU A 54 6.07 4.16 -14.08
C GLU A 54 7.48 3.91 -14.63
N GLU A 55 8.55 4.27 -13.90
CA GLU A 55 9.93 4.00 -14.28
C GLU A 55 10.20 2.49 -14.35
N ALA A 56 9.69 1.71 -13.39
CA ALA A 56 9.81 0.27 -13.39
C ALA A 56 9.08 -0.35 -14.60
N ALA A 57 7.84 0.08 -14.86
CA ALA A 57 7.09 -0.39 -16.03
C ALA A 57 7.84 -0.14 -17.35
N ALA A 58 8.44 1.05 -17.48
CA ALA A 58 9.20 1.44 -18.67
C ALA A 58 10.48 0.58 -18.83
N ARG A 59 11.31 0.47 -17.78
CA ARG A 59 12.57 -0.28 -17.85
C ARG A 59 12.38 -1.77 -17.98
N CYS A 60 11.40 -2.33 -17.28
CA CYS A 60 11.04 -3.75 -17.38
C CYS A 60 10.26 -4.06 -18.67
N LYS A 61 9.86 -3.05 -19.46
CA LYS A 61 8.98 -3.19 -20.63
C LYS A 61 7.70 -3.93 -20.29
N GLN A 62 7.15 -3.63 -19.11
CA GLN A 62 5.99 -4.32 -18.56
C GLN A 62 4.84 -3.31 -18.33
N PRO A 63 3.91 -3.17 -19.32
CA PRO A 63 2.83 -2.18 -19.25
C PRO A 63 1.80 -2.48 -18.15
N LEU A 64 1.81 -3.69 -17.59
CA LEU A 64 0.93 -4.14 -16.50
C LEU A 64 1.67 -4.28 -15.17
N PHE A 65 2.77 -3.53 -14.99
CA PHE A 65 3.65 -3.66 -13.82
C PHE A 65 2.91 -3.45 -12.50
N GLY A 66 2.02 -2.45 -12.41
CA GLY A 66 1.26 -2.17 -11.20
C GLY A 66 0.33 -3.31 -10.80
N ALA A 67 -0.37 -3.91 -11.77
CA ALA A 67 -1.24 -5.06 -11.53
C ALA A 67 -0.45 -6.33 -11.18
N LEU A 68 0.69 -6.57 -11.86
CA LEU A 68 1.61 -7.66 -11.54
C LEU A 68 2.21 -7.53 -10.14
N LEU A 69 2.51 -6.30 -9.72
CA LEU A 69 2.99 -6.06 -8.36
C LEU A 69 1.92 -6.40 -7.33
N ALA A 70 0.68 -5.98 -7.56
CA ALA A 70 -0.45 -6.32 -6.69
C ALA A 70 -0.66 -7.83 -6.54
N GLU A 71 -0.54 -8.60 -7.62
CA GLU A 71 -0.68 -10.06 -7.58
C GLU A 71 0.33 -10.75 -6.65
N ARG A 72 1.52 -10.16 -6.47
CA ARG A 72 2.55 -10.67 -5.55
C ARG A 72 2.38 -10.22 -4.11
N GLN A 73 1.51 -9.26 -3.89
CA GLN A 73 1.25 -8.69 -2.58
C GLN A 73 0.07 -9.39 -1.90
N ASN A 74 -0.12 -9.06 -0.65
CA ASN A 74 -1.29 -9.45 0.12
C ASN A 74 -1.83 -8.23 0.89
N LEU A 75 -2.86 -8.39 1.69
CA LEU A 75 -3.49 -7.29 2.44
C LEU A 75 -2.54 -6.58 3.43
N GLN A 76 -1.41 -7.18 3.80
CA GLN A 76 -0.41 -6.52 4.66
C GLN A 76 0.21 -5.29 3.98
N SER A 77 0.23 -5.23 2.65
CA SER A 77 0.65 -4.04 1.90
C SER A 77 -0.21 -2.81 2.23
N LEU A 78 -1.48 -3.01 2.62
CA LEU A 78 -2.42 -1.98 3.06
C LEU A 78 -2.24 -1.56 4.53
N GLY A 79 -1.29 -2.17 5.25
CA GLY A 79 -1.03 -1.90 6.66
C GLY A 79 -2.20 -2.31 7.55
N ASP A 80 -2.54 -1.44 8.50
CA ASP A 80 -3.59 -1.70 9.49
C ASP A 80 -5.01 -1.49 8.95
N LEU A 81 -5.17 -0.99 7.73
CA LEU A 81 -6.48 -0.69 7.15
C LEU A 81 -7.47 -1.87 7.20
N PRO A 82 -7.09 -3.11 6.82
CA PRO A 82 -7.98 -4.26 6.92
C PRO A 82 -8.43 -4.52 8.37
N MET A 83 -7.54 -4.38 9.34
CA MET A 83 -7.84 -4.57 10.76
C MET A 83 -8.85 -3.54 11.29
N LEU A 84 -8.72 -2.26 10.88
CA LEU A 84 -9.58 -1.17 11.35
C LEU A 84 -11.04 -1.35 10.92
N VAL A 85 -11.28 -2.05 9.82
CA VAL A 85 -12.64 -2.31 9.30
C VAL A 85 -13.14 -3.73 9.58
N SER A 86 -12.32 -4.61 10.16
CA SER A 86 -12.66 -6.01 10.44
C SER A 86 -13.86 -6.19 11.38
N ARG A 87 -14.08 -5.23 12.28
CA ARG A 87 -15.22 -5.25 13.23
C ARG A 87 -16.53 -4.75 12.64
N ALA A 88 -16.56 -4.40 11.37
CA ALA A 88 -17.80 -4.05 10.69
C ALA A 88 -18.68 -5.30 10.51
N GLU A 89 -19.99 -5.19 10.73
CA GLU A 89 -20.90 -6.33 10.63
C GLU A 89 -21.11 -6.76 9.18
N THR A 90 -21.18 -5.78 8.26
CA THR A 90 -21.41 -5.99 6.84
C THR A 90 -20.28 -5.43 5.98
N VAL A 91 -20.20 -5.91 4.75
CA VAL A 91 -19.28 -5.38 3.73
C VAL A 91 -19.54 -3.88 3.50
N GLY A 92 -20.81 -3.47 3.47
CA GLY A 92 -21.18 -2.05 3.32
C GLY A 92 -20.67 -1.17 4.46
N ASP A 93 -20.78 -1.65 5.71
CA ASP A 93 -20.25 -0.94 6.87
C ASP A 93 -18.73 -0.85 6.85
N ALA A 94 -18.05 -1.92 6.42
CA ALA A 94 -16.59 -1.91 6.24
C ALA A 94 -16.16 -0.86 5.21
N LEU A 95 -16.81 -0.84 4.06
CA LEU A 95 -16.53 0.12 2.99
C LEU A 95 -16.82 1.57 3.38
N ALA A 96 -17.91 1.81 4.11
CA ALA A 96 -18.23 3.15 4.61
C ALA A 96 -17.12 3.70 5.52
N ARG A 97 -16.46 2.83 6.28
CA ARG A 97 -15.38 3.20 7.21
C ARG A 97 -14.01 3.31 6.55
N VAL A 98 -13.81 2.73 5.37
CA VAL A 98 -12.48 2.74 4.71
C VAL A 98 -11.94 4.16 4.58
N ASN A 99 -12.76 5.11 4.13
CA ASN A 99 -12.31 6.49 3.94
C ASN A 99 -11.88 7.18 5.24
N ASP A 100 -12.44 6.77 6.39
CA ASP A 100 -12.05 7.34 7.69
C ASP A 100 -10.61 6.99 8.07
N PHE A 101 -10.09 5.88 7.55
CA PHE A 101 -8.77 5.34 7.88
C PHE A 101 -7.80 5.26 6.70
N LEU A 102 -8.27 5.51 5.48
CA LEU A 102 -7.44 5.38 4.26
C LEU A 102 -6.20 6.28 4.30
N TYR A 103 -6.27 7.43 4.99
CA TYR A 103 -5.15 8.35 5.18
C TYR A 103 -3.97 7.72 5.95
N LEU A 104 -4.19 6.65 6.74
CA LEU A 104 -3.12 5.92 7.43
C LEU A 104 -2.28 5.09 6.47
N HIS A 105 -2.87 4.64 5.37
CA HIS A 105 -2.15 3.96 4.29
C HIS A 105 -1.60 5.00 3.28
N SER A 106 -2.46 5.87 2.79
CA SER A 106 -2.10 6.90 1.81
C SER A 106 -3.02 8.10 1.90
N SER A 107 -2.47 9.32 1.89
CA SER A 107 -3.25 10.53 1.78
C SER A 107 -3.51 10.88 0.31
N GLY A 108 -4.65 11.50 0.01
CA GLY A 108 -5.03 11.88 -1.36
C GLY A 108 -5.71 10.76 -2.15
N VAL A 109 -6.06 9.64 -1.51
CA VAL A 109 -6.91 8.60 -2.09
C VAL A 109 -8.29 8.64 -1.46
N THR A 110 -9.32 8.49 -2.29
CA THR A 110 -10.71 8.43 -1.86
C THR A 110 -11.41 7.27 -2.56
N LEU A 111 -12.11 6.45 -1.79
CA LEU A 111 -13.03 5.43 -2.30
C LEU A 111 -14.41 6.05 -2.44
N ASN A 112 -14.95 6.04 -3.65
CA ASN A 112 -16.28 6.53 -3.95
C ASN A 112 -17.23 5.36 -4.20
N MET A 113 -18.41 5.38 -3.59
CA MET A 113 -19.48 4.41 -3.79
C MET A 113 -20.64 5.09 -4.51
N THR A 114 -20.96 4.60 -5.71
CA THR A 114 -22.05 5.17 -6.53
C THR A 114 -23.04 4.07 -6.90
N PRO A 115 -24.30 4.13 -6.41
CA PRO A 115 -25.34 3.17 -6.81
C PRO A 115 -25.62 3.22 -8.31
N GLN A 116 -25.82 2.05 -8.92
CA GLN A 116 -26.17 1.86 -10.33
C GLN A 116 -27.13 0.65 -10.47
N ASP A 117 -28.42 0.87 -10.36
CA ASP A 117 -29.45 -0.17 -10.37
C ASP A 117 -29.11 -1.30 -9.34
N ASP A 118 -28.93 -2.53 -9.83
CA ASP A 118 -28.57 -3.70 -9.00
C ASP A 118 -27.09 -3.75 -8.60
N TRP A 119 -26.29 -2.77 -8.99
CA TRP A 119 -24.85 -2.71 -8.77
C TRP A 119 -24.45 -1.46 -7.98
N VAL A 120 -23.30 -1.52 -7.38
CA VAL A 120 -22.59 -0.37 -6.81
C VAL A 120 -21.23 -0.27 -7.49
N ARG A 121 -20.97 0.89 -8.05
CA ARG A 121 -19.64 1.23 -8.55
C ARG A 121 -18.77 1.67 -7.39
N LEU A 122 -17.69 0.95 -7.16
CA LEU A 122 -16.63 1.29 -6.23
C LEU A 122 -15.47 1.85 -7.05
N SER A 123 -15.22 3.14 -6.98
CA SER A 123 -14.19 3.82 -7.76
C SER A 123 -13.20 4.55 -6.88
N LEU A 124 -11.93 4.55 -7.29
CA LEU A 124 -10.85 5.26 -6.64
C LEU A 124 -10.61 6.60 -7.34
N SER A 125 -10.39 7.63 -6.53
CA SER A 125 -9.86 8.91 -6.97
C SER A 125 -8.53 9.14 -6.27
N ILE A 126 -7.45 9.43 -7.04
CA ILE A 126 -6.11 9.66 -6.52
C ILE A 126 -5.70 11.09 -6.89
N ASP A 127 -5.58 11.96 -5.87
CA ASP A 127 -5.13 13.35 -6.03
C ASP A 127 -3.60 13.42 -5.92
N VAL A 128 -2.93 12.87 -6.94
CA VAL A 128 -1.47 12.88 -7.04
C VAL A 128 -1.07 13.38 -8.41
N HIS A 129 -0.22 14.40 -8.42
CA HIS A 129 0.40 14.88 -9.64
C HIS A 129 1.78 14.24 -9.81
N SER A 130 2.00 13.60 -10.94
CA SER A 130 3.27 13.00 -11.35
C SER A 130 3.55 13.36 -12.82
N GLU A 131 4.78 13.77 -13.12
CA GLU A 131 5.20 14.08 -14.48
C GLU A 131 5.22 12.86 -15.41
N ARG A 132 5.34 11.65 -14.82
CA ARG A 132 5.34 10.36 -15.54
C ARG A 132 3.95 9.74 -15.66
N GLY A 133 2.94 10.33 -15.03
CA GLY A 133 1.60 9.76 -14.92
C GLY A 133 1.41 8.92 -13.65
N ILE A 134 0.23 8.33 -13.54
CA ILE A 134 -0.18 7.48 -12.40
C ILE A 134 -0.81 6.16 -12.85
N ALA A 135 -0.58 5.74 -14.09
CA ALA A 135 -1.23 4.57 -14.67
C ALA A 135 -0.92 3.28 -13.89
N GLN A 136 0.36 3.08 -13.55
CA GLN A 136 0.79 1.89 -12.80
C GLN A 136 0.32 1.95 -11.34
N LEU A 137 0.28 3.14 -10.75
CA LEU A 137 -0.27 3.34 -9.41
C LEU A 137 -1.77 3.03 -9.39
N MET A 138 -2.51 3.42 -10.42
CA MET A 138 -3.94 3.12 -10.52
C MET A 138 -4.19 1.62 -10.70
N GLN A 139 -3.41 0.93 -11.53
CA GLN A 139 -3.47 -0.54 -11.66
C GLN A 139 -3.25 -1.22 -10.30
N LEU A 140 -2.21 -0.83 -9.56
CA LEU A 140 -1.91 -1.34 -8.22
C LEU A 140 -3.08 -1.11 -7.27
N SER A 141 -3.61 0.12 -7.23
CA SER A 141 -4.66 0.53 -6.29
C SER A 141 -6.00 -0.15 -6.56
N VAL A 142 -6.41 -0.29 -7.83
CA VAL A 142 -7.65 -1.00 -8.20
C VAL A 142 -7.53 -2.49 -7.91
N SER A 143 -6.36 -3.09 -8.12
CA SER A 143 -6.11 -4.49 -7.76
C SER A 143 -6.17 -4.70 -6.25
N HIS A 144 -5.60 -3.79 -5.45
CA HIS A 144 -5.73 -3.82 -3.99
C HIS A 144 -7.19 -3.65 -3.52
N LEU A 145 -7.97 -2.79 -4.18
CA LEU A 145 -9.40 -2.66 -3.88
C LEU A 145 -10.13 -3.99 -4.10
N ALA A 146 -9.88 -4.67 -5.23
CA ALA A 146 -10.48 -5.97 -5.52
C ALA A 146 -10.08 -7.03 -4.48
N MET A 147 -8.78 -7.10 -4.11
CA MET A 147 -8.29 -8.00 -3.06
C MET A 147 -8.94 -7.71 -1.71
N PHE A 148 -9.08 -6.45 -1.35
CA PHE A 148 -9.70 -6.03 -0.10
C PHE A 148 -11.18 -6.46 -0.05
N ILE A 149 -11.97 -6.17 -1.10
CA ILE A 149 -13.37 -6.58 -1.17
C ILE A 149 -13.51 -8.11 -1.17
N ALA A 150 -12.63 -8.80 -1.89
CA ALA A 150 -12.60 -10.26 -1.92
C ALA A 150 -12.39 -10.86 -0.53
N SER A 151 -11.50 -10.26 0.28
CA SER A 151 -11.27 -10.70 1.65
C SER A 151 -12.47 -10.47 2.58
N LEU A 152 -13.22 -9.37 2.39
CA LEU A 152 -14.43 -9.12 3.17
C LEU A 152 -15.54 -10.14 2.86
N LEU A 153 -15.56 -10.67 1.63
CA LEU A 153 -16.57 -11.61 1.11
C LEU A 153 -16.13 -13.08 1.21
N ASP A 154 -14.91 -13.36 1.58
CA ASP A 154 -14.28 -14.69 1.55
C ASP A 154 -14.36 -15.34 0.17
N ILE A 155 -13.98 -14.60 -0.86
CA ILE A 155 -13.93 -15.06 -2.26
C ILE A 155 -12.60 -14.69 -2.90
N GLU A 156 -12.33 -15.23 -4.10
CA GLU A 156 -11.15 -14.87 -4.88
C GLU A 156 -11.31 -13.50 -5.57
N ALA A 157 -10.26 -12.69 -5.58
CA ALA A 157 -10.24 -11.37 -6.24
C ALA A 157 -10.53 -11.46 -7.75
N SER A 158 -10.21 -12.59 -8.38
CA SER A 158 -10.52 -12.91 -9.79
C SER A 158 -12.03 -12.94 -10.12
N HIS A 159 -12.91 -12.90 -9.12
CA HIS A 159 -14.35 -12.70 -9.34
C HIS A 159 -14.69 -11.31 -9.88
N PHE A 160 -13.88 -10.31 -9.60
CA PHE A 160 -14.11 -8.95 -10.04
C PHE A 160 -13.47 -8.64 -11.40
N SER A 161 -14.13 -7.78 -12.18
CA SER A 161 -13.50 -7.11 -13.32
C SER A 161 -12.90 -5.80 -12.82
N LEU A 162 -11.64 -5.53 -13.16
CA LEU A 162 -10.92 -4.34 -12.79
C LEU A 162 -11.04 -3.33 -13.93
N HIS A 163 -11.76 -2.24 -13.68
CA HIS A 163 -12.00 -1.18 -14.64
C HIS A 163 -10.93 -0.10 -14.51
N LEU A 164 -10.31 0.28 -15.63
CA LEU A 164 -9.23 1.25 -15.71
C LEU A 164 -9.53 2.27 -16.82
N THR A 165 -9.43 3.56 -16.50
CA THR A 165 -9.65 4.64 -17.47
C THR A 165 -8.51 4.76 -18.48
N GLN A 166 -7.32 4.32 -18.09
CA GLN A 166 -6.16 4.30 -18.98
C GLN A 166 -6.39 3.38 -20.19
N HIS A 167 -5.79 3.74 -21.32
CA HIS A 167 -5.68 2.86 -22.47
C HIS A 167 -4.43 1.98 -22.36
N ALA A 168 -4.52 0.77 -22.89
CA ALA A 168 -3.39 -0.15 -23.00
C ALA A 168 -3.12 -0.48 -24.46
N SER A 169 -1.95 -1.04 -24.78
CA SER A 169 -1.69 -1.60 -26.09
C SER A 169 -2.52 -2.86 -26.30
N PHE A 170 -2.81 -3.19 -27.56
CA PHE A 170 -3.54 -4.41 -27.89
C PHE A 170 -2.88 -5.66 -27.30
N GLU A 171 -1.55 -5.74 -27.33
CA GLU A 171 -0.80 -6.86 -26.78
C GLU A 171 -0.98 -6.97 -25.26
N ALA A 172 -0.99 -5.83 -24.55
CA ALA A 172 -1.20 -5.80 -23.09
C ALA A 172 -2.63 -6.24 -22.73
N GLU A 173 -3.65 -5.78 -23.47
CA GLU A 173 -5.05 -6.16 -23.27
C GLU A 173 -5.31 -7.66 -23.56
N GLN A 174 -4.63 -8.21 -24.57
CA GLN A 174 -4.76 -9.62 -24.97
C GLN A 174 -3.82 -10.55 -24.20
N SER A 175 -2.99 -10.02 -23.29
CA SER A 175 -2.10 -10.85 -22.48
C SER A 175 -2.92 -11.82 -21.61
N GLU A 176 -2.36 -13.02 -21.38
CA GLU A 176 -2.98 -14.03 -20.51
C GLU A 176 -3.25 -13.44 -19.12
N PHE A 177 -2.31 -12.66 -18.59
CA PHE A 177 -2.44 -12.00 -17.31
C PHE A 177 -3.66 -11.05 -17.27
N ALA A 178 -3.83 -10.18 -18.28
CA ALA A 178 -4.95 -9.26 -18.33
C ALA A 178 -6.30 -9.98 -18.43
N GLN A 179 -6.36 -11.08 -19.19
CA GLN A 179 -7.57 -11.88 -19.34
C GLN A 179 -7.93 -12.64 -18.05
N GLN A 180 -6.95 -13.27 -17.39
CA GLN A 180 -7.16 -14.00 -16.14
C GLN A 180 -7.62 -13.06 -15.02
N ASN A 181 -7.04 -11.86 -14.92
CA ASN A 181 -7.37 -10.83 -13.92
C ASN A 181 -8.52 -9.91 -14.38
N LYS A 182 -9.15 -10.19 -15.52
CA LYS A 182 -10.30 -9.44 -16.06
C LYS A 182 -10.08 -7.92 -16.11
N LEU A 183 -8.88 -7.49 -16.55
CA LEU A 183 -8.56 -6.07 -16.70
C LEU A 183 -9.38 -5.48 -17.88
N ARG A 184 -10.03 -4.34 -17.63
CA ARG A 184 -10.84 -3.59 -18.60
C ARG A 184 -10.23 -2.20 -18.76
N PHE A 185 -9.67 -1.91 -19.94
CA PHE A 185 -9.02 -0.65 -20.25
C PHE A 185 -9.95 0.29 -21.04
N GLY A 186 -9.66 1.60 -20.99
CA GLY A 186 -10.44 2.62 -21.67
C GLY A 186 -11.86 2.79 -21.10
N ASP A 187 -12.08 2.42 -19.85
CA ASP A 187 -13.37 2.54 -19.18
C ASP A 187 -13.59 3.97 -18.63
N LYS A 188 -14.77 4.21 -18.08
CA LYS A 188 -15.19 5.52 -17.56
C LYS A 188 -14.78 5.78 -16.11
N PHE A 189 -14.23 4.80 -15.43
CA PHE A 189 -13.83 4.89 -14.02
C PHE A 189 -12.72 3.89 -13.72
N ASP A 190 -11.98 4.16 -12.65
CA ASP A 190 -10.95 3.28 -12.09
C ASP A 190 -11.54 2.60 -10.84
N GLY A 191 -11.73 1.28 -10.88
CA GLY A 191 -12.36 0.56 -9.77
C GLY A 191 -13.02 -0.75 -10.17
N ILE A 192 -14.04 -1.16 -9.42
CA ILE A 192 -14.81 -2.40 -9.63
C ILE A 192 -16.32 -2.16 -9.56
N LEU A 193 -17.07 -3.11 -10.09
CA LEU A 193 -18.53 -3.19 -9.90
C LEU A 193 -18.85 -4.30 -8.91
N LEU A 194 -19.62 -3.98 -7.89
CA LEU A 194 -20.11 -4.91 -6.87
C LEU A 194 -21.63 -5.00 -6.96
N LYS A 195 -22.20 -6.23 -6.87
CA LYS A 195 -23.66 -6.36 -6.75
C LYS A 195 -24.15 -5.70 -5.47
N ALA A 196 -25.17 -4.85 -5.54
CA ALA A 196 -25.69 -4.11 -4.39
C ALA A 196 -26.09 -5.02 -3.21
N SER A 197 -26.58 -6.23 -3.50
CA SER A 197 -26.92 -7.23 -2.48
C SER A 197 -25.72 -7.67 -1.62
N LEU A 198 -24.49 -7.60 -2.16
CA LEU A 198 -23.29 -7.98 -1.45
C LEU A 198 -22.85 -6.94 -0.39
N LEU A 199 -23.37 -5.71 -0.43
CA LEU A 199 -23.14 -4.76 0.64
C LEU A 199 -23.73 -5.23 1.97
N ASN A 200 -24.82 -5.99 1.94
CA ASN A 200 -25.45 -6.57 3.12
C ASN A 200 -24.85 -7.93 3.52
N ALA A 201 -23.89 -8.45 2.75
CA ALA A 201 -23.22 -9.68 3.12
C ALA A 201 -22.46 -9.49 4.44
N LYS A 202 -22.46 -10.56 5.26
CA LYS A 202 -21.67 -10.58 6.50
C LYS A 202 -20.19 -10.39 6.13
N ASN A 203 -19.52 -9.57 6.91
CA ASN A 203 -18.07 -9.43 6.81
C ASN A 203 -17.43 -10.74 7.32
N HIS A 204 -16.73 -11.43 6.41
CA HIS A 204 -16.09 -12.72 6.66
C HIS A 204 -14.61 -12.60 7.04
N GLN A 205 -14.14 -11.40 7.41
CA GLN A 205 -12.75 -11.33 7.87
C GLN A 205 -12.54 -12.31 9.02
N ASP A 206 -11.68 -13.28 8.75
CA ASP A 206 -11.32 -14.38 9.62
C ASP A 206 -10.77 -13.84 10.96
N GLU A 207 -11.43 -14.18 12.09
CA GLU A 207 -10.96 -13.82 13.43
C GLU A 207 -9.53 -14.32 13.68
N ASP A 208 -9.15 -15.48 13.12
CA ASP A 208 -7.80 -16.03 13.22
C ASP A 208 -6.79 -15.25 12.39
N ALA A 209 -7.19 -14.71 11.23
CA ALA A 209 -6.33 -13.82 10.43
C ALA A 209 -6.13 -12.48 11.15
N LEU A 210 -7.17 -11.97 11.78
CA LEU A 210 -7.14 -10.77 12.62
C LEU A 210 -6.21 -10.96 13.82
N GLU A 211 -6.34 -12.09 14.53
CA GLU A 211 -5.49 -12.42 15.68
C GLU A 211 -4.02 -12.58 15.24
N ARG A 212 -3.75 -13.26 14.13
CA ARG A 212 -2.38 -13.36 13.57
C ARG A 212 -1.80 -12.00 13.23
N HIS A 213 -2.58 -11.11 12.60
CA HIS A 213 -2.16 -9.76 12.29
C HIS A 213 -1.90 -8.94 13.55
N PHE A 214 -2.79 -9.03 14.54
CA PHE A 214 -2.64 -8.39 15.84
C PHE A 214 -1.37 -8.86 16.58
N GLN A 215 -1.11 -10.17 16.62
CA GLN A 215 0.10 -10.73 17.22
C GLN A 215 1.37 -10.30 16.48
N GLN A 216 1.31 -10.24 15.16
CA GLN A 216 2.43 -9.73 14.36
C GLN A 216 2.66 -8.24 14.62
N HIS A 217 1.60 -7.43 14.64
CA HIS A 217 1.67 -6.00 14.94
C HIS A 217 2.20 -5.74 16.37
N LEU A 218 1.73 -6.51 17.36
CA LEU A 218 2.29 -6.46 18.72
C LEU A 218 3.79 -6.78 18.74
N LYS A 219 4.22 -7.79 18.00
CA LYS A 219 5.63 -8.16 17.89
C LYS A 219 6.46 -7.05 17.22
N GLU A 220 5.92 -6.42 16.20
CA GLU A 220 6.53 -5.26 15.53
C GLU A 220 6.59 -4.05 16.46
N LEU A 221 5.51 -3.75 17.19
CA LEU A 221 5.50 -2.70 18.22
C LEU A 221 6.51 -2.98 19.33
N GLN A 222 6.61 -4.22 19.81
CA GLN A 222 7.61 -4.62 20.81
C GLN A 222 9.04 -4.46 20.28
N THR A 223 9.26 -4.73 19.00
CA THR A 223 10.55 -4.52 18.32
C THR A 223 10.82 -3.03 18.09
N ARG A 224 9.78 -2.27 17.75
CA ARG A 224 9.85 -0.81 17.48
C ARG A 224 9.93 0.03 18.76
N TYR A 225 9.31 -0.45 19.83
CA TYR A 225 9.29 0.16 21.17
C TYR A 225 9.79 -0.83 22.22
N PRO A 226 11.07 -1.23 22.13
CA PRO A 226 11.64 -2.16 23.08
C PRO A 226 11.60 -1.57 24.49
N ASN A 227 11.40 -2.42 25.50
CA ASN A 227 11.29 -2.01 26.89
C ASN A 227 12.62 -1.51 27.50
N ASN A 228 13.72 -1.59 26.74
CA ASN A 228 15.02 -1.11 27.22
C ASN A 228 15.48 0.13 26.46
N LEU A 229 16.17 1.02 27.15
CA LEU A 229 16.63 2.30 26.64
C LEU A 229 17.65 2.16 25.50
N SER A 230 18.44 1.09 25.50
CA SER A 230 19.48 0.86 24.50
C SER A 230 18.87 0.65 23.11
N ASP A 231 17.85 -0.21 23.02
CA ASP A 231 17.14 -0.48 21.78
C ASP A 231 16.27 0.70 21.34
N GLN A 232 15.66 1.43 22.31
CA GLN A 232 14.96 2.69 22.02
C GLN A 232 15.90 3.74 21.40
N ALA A 233 17.11 3.88 21.95
CA ALA A 233 18.12 4.77 21.41
C ALA A 233 18.60 4.33 20.02
N ALA A 234 18.85 3.03 19.81
CA ALA A 234 19.24 2.47 18.52
C ALA A 234 18.19 2.72 17.43
N ASN A 235 16.91 2.50 17.74
CA ASN A 235 15.79 2.79 16.83
C ASN A 235 15.70 4.28 16.49
N MET A 236 15.85 5.16 17.50
CA MET A 236 15.82 6.60 17.27
C MET A 236 17.01 7.08 16.44
N ILE A 237 18.21 6.54 16.68
CA ILE A 237 19.39 6.78 15.84
C ILE A 237 19.13 6.37 14.40
N GLY A 238 18.59 5.18 14.15
CA GLY A 238 18.27 4.70 12.81
C GLY A 238 17.32 5.66 12.06
N ARG A 239 16.29 6.17 12.74
CA ARG A 239 15.34 7.14 12.17
C ARG A 239 15.99 8.50 11.87
N LEU A 240 16.81 9.02 12.79
CA LEU A 240 17.47 10.32 12.63
C LEU A 240 18.62 10.30 11.62
N LEU A 241 19.27 9.14 11.44
CA LEU A 241 20.32 8.98 10.42
C LEU A 241 19.76 9.15 9.00
N SER A 242 18.53 8.67 8.74
CA SER A 242 17.89 8.83 7.42
C SER A 242 17.57 10.29 7.07
N THR A 243 17.46 11.16 8.06
CA THR A 243 17.21 12.60 7.87
C THR A 243 18.50 13.44 7.83
N GLY A 244 19.66 12.84 8.07
CA GLY A 244 20.94 13.55 8.18
C GLY A 244 21.08 14.39 9.45
N GLU A 245 20.15 14.29 10.39
CA GLU A 245 20.07 15.14 11.59
C GLU A 245 20.33 14.38 12.90
N CYS A 246 21.05 13.27 12.85
CA CYS A 246 21.35 12.47 14.03
C CYS A 246 22.40 13.15 14.92
N SER A 247 22.01 13.48 16.16
CA SER A 247 22.92 13.93 17.22
C SER A 247 22.46 13.38 18.58
N VAL A 248 23.37 13.33 19.54
CA VAL A 248 23.08 12.88 20.92
C VAL A 248 21.96 13.72 21.54
N GLU A 249 21.95 15.02 21.27
CA GLU A 249 20.96 15.97 21.79
C GLU A 249 19.56 15.68 21.20
N ARG A 250 19.49 15.36 19.91
CA ARG A 250 18.23 15.02 19.24
C ARG A 250 17.69 13.67 19.67
N VAL A 251 18.56 12.67 19.79
CA VAL A 251 18.17 11.34 20.31
C VAL A 251 17.66 11.46 21.74
N ALA A 252 18.39 12.18 22.60
CA ALA A 252 18.01 12.38 23.99
C ALA A 252 16.66 13.12 24.10
N ARG A 253 16.46 14.18 23.32
CA ARG A 253 15.20 14.94 23.28
C ARG A 253 14.04 14.08 22.83
N ALA A 254 14.23 13.24 21.81
CA ALA A 254 13.20 12.34 21.31
C ALA A 254 12.80 11.25 22.33
N LEU A 255 13.70 10.92 23.26
CA LEU A 255 13.48 9.99 24.36
C LEU A 255 13.09 10.68 25.69
N ASP A 256 12.83 11.99 25.64
CA ASP A 256 12.53 12.83 26.80
C ASP A 256 13.60 12.73 27.91
N LEU A 257 14.85 12.66 27.48
CA LEU A 257 16.01 12.56 28.37
C LEU A 257 16.99 13.74 28.20
N HIS A 258 17.70 14.06 29.24
CA HIS A 258 18.88 14.93 29.13
C HIS A 258 20.06 14.17 28.49
N PRO A 259 20.85 14.75 27.55
CA PRO A 259 21.95 14.04 26.86
C PRO A 259 22.92 13.29 27.80
N ARG A 260 23.29 13.88 28.94
CA ARG A 260 24.13 13.23 29.95
C ARG A 260 23.47 11.99 30.58
N MET A 261 22.15 12.06 30.80
CA MET A 261 21.38 10.91 31.32
C MET A 261 21.31 9.78 30.30
N LEU A 262 21.07 10.08 29.01
CA LEU A 262 21.11 9.10 27.96
C LEU A 262 22.46 8.38 27.91
N GLN A 263 23.55 9.13 27.87
CA GLN A 263 24.93 8.58 27.87
C GLN A 263 25.26 7.76 29.10
N SER A 264 24.78 8.17 30.28
CA SER A 264 25.01 7.44 31.54
C SER A 264 24.23 6.12 31.62
N LYS A 265 23.02 6.08 31.05
CA LYS A 265 22.15 4.89 31.07
C LYS A 265 22.50 3.89 29.97
N LEU A 266 23.25 4.29 28.93
CA LEU A 266 23.70 3.43 27.83
C LEU A 266 25.11 2.82 28.10
N LYS A 267 25.77 3.23 29.18
CA LYS A 267 27.01 2.61 29.66
C LYS A 267 26.72 1.35 30.46
#